data_58df3ecfc8adccd154e6a0d7e05e049b
#
_entry.id   58df3ecfc8adccd154e6a0d7e05e049b
#
_cell.length_a   1.000
_cell.length_b   1.000
_cell.length_c   1.000
_cell.angle_alpha   90.00
_cell.angle_beta   90.00
_cell.angle_gamma   90.00
#
_symmetry.space_group_name_H-M   'P 1'
#
loop_
_entity.id
_entity.type
_entity.pdbx_description
1 polymer ?
#
loop_
_entity_poly.entity_id
_entity_poly.type
_entity_poly.pdbx_seq_one_letter_code
_entity_poly.pdbx_strand_id
1 'polypeptide(L)'
;PESASQAVREYLAALDKGNAHGTQPKQLSLTDPQARWTAAPGGPAFYGYSTNYLVDITHNIIVDVEPTSAWRTAEVASTQTMLDRTEERFALKPERLIGDTAYGTATMLGWLVEDKQIAPHVPVWDKAETNANRFSRWDFTWDAENNRYLCPAGKPLQHLRRNFKKQRSGVTKENTINYRASKHDCDVCEYKPHCCPNVANRKITRSVYETSRDVARAIAKTPEYRQSRKDRKKVEVLFAHLKHIMKLDRLRLRGLNGAGDEFLMAATVQNLKKLAQQRYKPPDYSIVAPA
;
A
#
# COMPACT_ATOMS: atom_id res chain seq x y z
N PRO A 1 -35.34 7.89 -17.88
CA PRO A 1 -34.39 8.24 -16.84
C PRO A 1 -34.11 9.71 -16.65
N GLU A 2 -34.42 10.60 -17.63
CA GLU A 2 -34.21 12.07 -17.50
C GLU A 2 -35.04 12.68 -16.37
N SER A 3 -36.20 12.10 -16.05
CA SER A 3 -37.05 12.49 -14.94
C SER A 3 -36.67 11.87 -13.58
N ALA A 4 -35.66 11.04 -13.55
CA ALA A 4 -35.23 10.37 -12.31
C ALA A 4 -34.53 11.38 -11.37
N SER A 5 -34.71 11.18 -10.06
CA SER A 5 -33.99 12.00 -9.07
C SER A 5 -32.47 11.83 -9.23
N GLN A 6 -31.71 12.83 -8.77
CA GLN A 6 -30.24 12.78 -8.83
C GLN A 6 -29.69 11.47 -8.20
N ALA A 7 -30.23 11.06 -7.06
CA ALA A 7 -29.81 9.83 -6.38
C ALA A 7 -30.04 8.56 -7.25
N VAL A 8 -31.15 8.50 -8.00
CA VAL A 8 -31.40 7.37 -8.91
C VAL A 8 -30.45 7.40 -10.11
N ARG A 9 -30.15 8.57 -10.66
CA ARG A 9 -29.17 8.71 -11.77
C ARG A 9 -27.76 8.28 -11.33
N GLU A 10 -27.34 8.73 -10.16
CA GLU A 10 -26.05 8.33 -9.57
C GLU A 10 -26.00 6.83 -9.28
N TYR A 11 -27.10 6.23 -8.80
CA TYR A 11 -27.24 4.80 -8.59
C TYR A 11 -27.06 4.02 -9.90
N LEU A 12 -27.75 4.41 -10.96
CA LEU A 12 -27.64 3.77 -12.27
C LEU A 12 -26.21 3.91 -12.84
N ALA A 13 -25.63 5.11 -12.76
CA ALA A 13 -24.27 5.36 -13.22
C ALA A 13 -23.23 4.52 -12.43
N ALA A 14 -23.43 4.32 -11.13
CA ALA A 14 -22.56 3.46 -10.31
C ALA A 14 -22.69 1.98 -10.69
N LEU A 15 -23.89 1.51 -11.05
CA LEU A 15 -24.11 0.16 -11.57
C LEU A 15 -23.43 -0.03 -12.93
N ASP A 16 -23.58 0.92 -13.86
CA ASP A 16 -22.96 0.84 -15.18
C ASP A 16 -21.43 0.84 -15.10
N LYS A 17 -20.87 1.67 -14.23
CA LYS A 17 -19.43 1.72 -13.97
C LYS A 17 -18.92 0.42 -13.35
N GLY A 18 -19.69 -0.19 -12.46
CA GLY A 18 -19.39 -1.50 -11.88
C GLY A 18 -19.42 -2.62 -12.93
N ASN A 19 -20.38 -2.58 -13.85
CA ASN A 19 -20.49 -3.52 -14.97
C ASN A 19 -19.31 -3.42 -15.93
N ALA A 20 -18.88 -2.21 -16.27
CA ALA A 20 -17.77 -1.96 -17.20
C ALA A 20 -16.43 -2.52 -16.66
N HIS A 21 -16.25 -2.63 -15.35
CA HIS A 21 -15.05 -3.16 -14.70
C HIS A 21 -15.19 -4.60 -14.19
N GLY A 22 -16.31 -5.27 -14.44
CA GLY A 22 -16.54 -6.68 -14.05
C GLY A 22 -16.65 -6.89 -12.54
N THR A 23 -16.75 -5.85 -11.74
CA THR A 23 -16.84 -5.90 -10.27
C THR A 23 -18.07 -5.14 -9.78
N GLN A 24 -19.21 -5.79 -9.86
CA GLN A 24 -20.41 -5.23 -9.22
C GLN A 24 -20.26 -5.26 -7.70
N PRO A 25 -20.52 -4.13 -7.00
CA PRO A 25 -20.57 -4.16 -5.55
C PRO A 25 -21.76 -5.02 -5.11
N LYS A 26 -21.53 -5.98 -4.21
CA LYS A 26 -22.57 -6.85 -3.67
C LYS A 26 -23.67 -6.07 -2.95
N GLN A 27 -23.36 -4.90 -2.44
CA GLN A 27 -24.28 -4.01 -1.74
C GLN A 27 -24.02 -2.59 -2.19
N LEU A 28 -25.09 -1.84 -2.40
CA LEU A 28 -25.05 -0.45 -2.85
C LEU A 28 -25.92 0.42 -1.94
N SER A 29 -25.43 1.61 -1.55
CA SER A 29 -26.20 2.56 -0.80
C SER A 29 -27.19 3.28 -1.72
N LEU A 30 -28.47 3.27 -1.36
CA LEU A 30 -29.50 4.00 -2.13
C LEU A 30 -29.42 5.52 -1.98
N THR A 31 -28.84 5.98 -0.87
CA THR A 31 -28.71 7.41 -0.57
C THR A 31 -27.41 8.02 -1.04
N ASP A 32 -26.35 7.20 -1.14
CA ASP A 32 -25.04 7.58 -1.64
C ASP A 32 -24.39 6.41 -2.41
N PRO A 33 -24.71 6.25 -3.71
CA PRO A 33 -24.25 5.11 -4.51
C PRO A 33 -22.74 5.01 -4.71
N GLN A 34 -22.00 6.11 -4.48
CA GLN A 34 -20.54 6.13 -4.57
C GLN A 34 -19.87 5.60 -3.30
N ALA A 35 -20.55 5.66 -2.15
CA ALA A 35 -20.06 5.07 -0.90
C ALA A 35 -19.96 3.55 -0.99
N ARG A 36 -18.94 2.97 -0.38
CA ARG A 36 -18.69 1.52 -0.42
C ARG A 36 -18.94 0.88 0.93
N TRP A 37 -19.53 -0.33 0.89
CA TRP A 37 -19.71 -1.15 2.06
C TRP A 37 -18.35 -1.60 2.59
N THR A 38 -18.02 -1.21 3.79
CA THR A 38 -16.74 -1.47 4.44
C THR A 38 -16.92 -1.71 5.93
N ALA A 39 -15.90 -2.27 6.59
CA ALA A 39 -15.89 -2.44 8.04
C ALA A 39 -14.48 -2.19 8.58
N ALA A 40 -14.37 -1.56 9.73
CA ALA A 40 -13.15 -1.60 10.50
C ALA A 40 -12.97 -3.00 11.12
N PRO A 41 -11.73 -3.48 11.34
CA PRO A 41 -11.50 -4.75 12.01
C PRO A 41 -12.22 -4.81 13.37
N GLY A 42 -13.11 -5.80 13.54
CA GLY A 42 -13.90 -5.98 14.75
C GLY A 42 -15.07 -5.00 14.96
N GLY A 43 -15.32 -4.11 14.00
CA GLY A 43 -16.42 -3.15 14.03
C GLY A 43 -17.61 -3.54 13.13
N PRO A 44 -18.76 -2.86 13.29
CA PRO A 44 -19.89 -3.00 12.39
C PRO A 44 -19.55 -2.51 10.99
N ALA A 45 -20.17 -3.11 9.97
CA ALA A 45 -20.02 -2.66 8.60
C ALA A 45 -20.92 -1.43 8.31
N PHE A 46 -20.44 -0.55 7.46
CA PHE A 46 -21.11 0.69 7.08
C PHE A 46 -20.74 1.10 5.65
N TYR A 47 -21.48 2.05 5.10
CA TYR A 47 -21.10 2.70 3.83
C TYR A 47 -20.20 3.88 4.12
N GLY A 48 -19.07 3.98 3.39
CA GLY A 48 -18.12 5.06 3.62
C GLY A 48 -17.13 5.26 2.49
N TYR A 49 -16.24 6.22 2.74
CA TYR A 49 -15.09 6.56 1.92
C TYR A 49 -13.82 6.42 2.74
N SER A 50 -12.70 6.18 2.07
CA SER A 50 -11.39 6.25 2.72
C SER A 50 -10.84 7.66 2.64
N THR A 51 -10.34 8.14 3.76
CA THR A 51 -9.62 9.40 3.89
C THR A 51 -8.13 9.12 3.82
N ASN A 52 -7.47 9.61 2.80
CA ASN A 52 -6.03 9.46 2.66
C ASN A 52 -5.37 10.82 2.88
N TYR A 53 -4.43 10.88 3.80
CA TYR A 53 -3.66 12.07 4.13
C TYR A 53 -2.17 11.80 3.91
N LEU A 54 -1.53 12.67 3.13
CA LEU A 54 -0.07 12.76 3.10
C LEU A 54 0.37 13.70 4.22
N VAL A 55 1.14 13.18 5.17
CA VAL A 55 1.49 13.91 6.40
C VAL A 55 3.00 14.08 6.48
N ASP A 56 3.46 15.33 6.66
CA ASP A 56 4.80 15.61 7.14
C ASP A 56 4.88 15.28 8.64
N ILE A 57 5.59 14.21 8.96
CA ILE A 57 5.74 13.72 10.33
C ILE A 57 6.66 14.57 11.20
N THR A 58 7.49 15.43 10.60
CA THR A 58 8.38 16.33 11.33
C THR A 58 7.58 17.45 11.97
N HIS A 59 6.70 18.08 11.21
CA HIS A 59 5.88 19.19 11.67
C HIS A 59 4.45 18.79 12.03
N ASN A 60 4.04 17.55 11.76
CA ASN A 60 2.67 17.08 11.94
C ASN A 60 1.65 17.88 11.12
N ILE A 61 1.98 18.18 9.88
CA ILE A 61 1.16 18.94 8.93
C ILE A 61 0.63 18.01 7.86
N ILE A 62 -0.65 18.10 7.55
CA ILE A 62 -1.25 17.41 6.40
C ILE A 62 -0.88 18.20 5.15
N VAL A 63 -0.08 17.59 4.28
CA VAL A 63 0.44 18.22 3.05
C VAL A 63 -0.56 18.10 1.92
N ASP A 64 -1.23 16.94 1.82
CA ASP A 64 -2.21 16.68 0.78
C ASP A 64 -3.30 15.72 1.25
N VAL A 65 -4.44 15.75 0.54
CA VAL A 65 -5.67 15.00 0.87
C VAL A 65 -6.24 14.37 -0.38
N GLU A 66 -6.55 13.07 -0.32
CA GLU A 66 -7.20 12.37 -1.42
C GLU A 66 -8.36 11.52 -0.90
N PRO A 67 -9.62 11.83 -1.26
CA PRO A 67 -10.76 10.97 -0.97
C PRO A 67 -10.77 9.79 -1.94
N THR A 68 -11.00 8.58 -1.44
CA THR A 68 -11.16 7.41 -2.29
C THR A 68 -12.35 6.56 -1.87
N SER A 69 -12.83 5.72 -2.79
CA SER A 69 -13.69 4.61 -2.39
C SER A 69 -12.95 3.75 -1.38
N ALA A 70 -13.67 3.21 -0.39
CA ALA A 70 -13.09 2.42 0.71
C ALA A 70 -12.57 1.06 0.24
N TRP A 71 -11.58 1.06 -0.65
CA TRP A 71 -10.87 -0.11 -1.14
C TRP A 71 -9.37 0.03 -0.91
N ARG A 72 -8.76 -1.03 -0.41
CA ARG A 72 -7.34 -1.06 -0.07
C ARG A 72 -6.41 -0.68 -1.24
N THR A 73 -6.77 -1.09 -2.46
CA THR A 73 -6.01 -0.74 -3.66
C THR A 73 -6.12 0.74 -4.02
N ALA A 74 -7.26 1.36 -3.76
CA ALA A 74 -7.45 2.80 -3.99
C ALA A 74 -6.64 3.65 -3.01
N GLU A 75 -6.49 3.21 -1.76
CA GLU A 75 -5.66 3.88 -0.75
C GLU A 75 -4.18 3.91 -1.15
N VAL A 76 -3.66 2.80 -1.67
CA VAL A 76 -2.27 2.74 -2.14
C VAL A 76 -2.08 3.61 -3.40
N ALA A 77 -3.02 3.57 -4.35
CA ALA A 77 -2.96 4.39 -5.56
C ALA A 77 -3.06 5.90 -5.26
N SER A 78 -3.86 6.30 -4.26
CA SER A 78 -3.98 7.70 -3.85
C SER A 78 -2.66 8.29 -3.36
N THR A 79 -1.79 7.47 -2.76
CA THR A 79 -0.46 7.92 -2.32
C THR A 79 0.42 8.34 -3.50
N GLN A 80 0.33 7.63 -4.63
CA GLN A 80 1.05 8.04 -5.84
C GLN A 80 0.55 9.39 -6.33
N THR A 81 -0.78 9.56 -6.43
CA THR A 81 -1.42 10.82 -6.82
C THR A 81 -1.02 11.97 -5.89
N MET A 82 -1.04 11.77 -4.58
CA MET A 82 -0.68 12.80 -3.61
C MET A 82 0.80 13.18 -3.67
N LEU A 83 1.70 12.20 -3.84
CA LEU A 83 3.12 12.47 -3.97
C LEU A 83 3.44 13.25 -5.26
N ASP A 84 2.86 12.84 -6.40
CA ASP A 84 3.02 13.53 -7.68
C ASP A 84 2.51 14.97 -7.59
N ARG A 85 1.32 15.16 -7.04
CA ARG A 85 0.69 16.47 -6.87
C ARG A 85 1.45 17.39 -5.91
N THR A 86 2.05 16.83 -4.86
CA THR A 86 2.87 17.57 -3.90
C THR A 86 4.19 18.01 -4.54
N GLU A 87 4.81 17.16 -5.31
CA GLU A 87 6.02 17.48 -6.07
C GLU A 87 5.73 18.59 -7.11
N GLU A 88 4.62 18.46 -7.85
CA GLU A 88 4.21 19.43 -8.88
C GLU A 88 3.85 20.81 -8.28
N ARG A 89 3.09 20.84 -7.19
CA ARG A 89 2.57 22.10 -6.61
C ARG A 89 3.55 22.83 -5.74
N PHE A 90 4.36 22.11 -5.00
CA PHE A 90 5.21 22.67 -3.94
C PHE A 90 6.69 22.42 -4.16
N ALA A 91 7.08 21.69 -5.21
CA ALA A 91 8.46 21.20 -5.41
C ALA A 91 8.99 20.43 -4.18
N LEU A 92 8.10 19.77 -3.44
CA LEU A 92 8.44 18.99 -2.25
C LEU A 92 8.45 17.50 -2.60
N LYS A 93 9.58 16.87 -2.42
CA LYS A 93 9.77 15.44 -2.56
C LYS A 93 10.29 14.86 -1.26
N PRO A 94 9.64 13.88 -0.64
CA PRO A 94 10.13 13.29 0.58
C PRO A 94 11.33 12.37 0.32
N GLU A 95 12.29 12.34 1.23
CA GLU A 95 13.41 11.40 1.19
C GLU A 95 12.93 9.96 1.48
N ARG A 96 11.89 9.81 2.30
CA ARG A 96 11.35 8.51 2.71
C ARG A 96 9.83 8.54 2.80
N LEU A 97 9.19 7.43 2.46
CA LEU A 97 7.77 7.18 2.70
C LEU A 97 7.59 6.15 3.81
N ILE A 98 6.78 6.51 4.81
CA ILE A 98 6.43 5.62 5.92
C ILE A 98 4.99 5.15 5.72
N GLY A 99 4.79 3.85 5.70
CA GLY A 99 3.49 3.24 5.51
C GLY A 99 3.35 1.90 6.21
N ASP A 100 2.19 1.29 6.09
CA ASP A 100 1.94 -0.07 6.57
C ASP A 100 2.23 -1.12 5.48
N THR A 101 1.92 -2.39 5.78
CA THR A 101 2.15 -3.51 4.87
C THR A 101 1.36 -3.40 3.55
N ALA A 102 0.28 -2.62 3.49
CA ALA A 102 -0.48 -2.43 2.24
C ALA A 102 0.38 -1.75 1.15
N TYR A 103 1.30 -0.88 1.56
CA TYR A 103 2.25 -0.19 0.67
C TYR A 103 3.45 -1.05 0.27
N GLY A 104 3.63 -2.21 0.89
CA GLY A 104 4.75 -3.13 0.66
C GLY A 104 4.60 -4.04 -0.56
N THR A 105 3.69 -3.75 -1.49
CA THR A 105 3.55 -4.51 -2.74
C THR A 105 4.75 -4.29 -3.65
N ALA A 106 5.09 -5.30 -4.45
CA ALA A 106 6.24 -5.22 -5.34
C ALA A 106 6.17 -4.04 -6.31
N THR A 107 4.99 -3.76 -6.87
CA THR A 107 4.76 -2.65 -7.80
C THR A 107 4.95 -1.30 -7.11
N MET A 108 4.42 -1.13 -5.90
CA MET A 108 4.57 0.13 -5.15
C MET A 108 6.03 0.37 -4.74
N LEU A 109 6.73 -0.69 -4.31
CA LEU A 109 8.15 -0.59 -3.98
C LEU A 109 9.02 -0.29 -5.21
N GLY A 110 8.70 -0.89 -6.38
CA GLY A 110 9.34 -0.54 -7.64
C GLY A 110 9.18 0.95 -7.96
N TRP A 111 7.95 1.44 -7.93
CA TRP A 111 7.66 2.85 -8.19
C TRP A 111 8.37 3.79 -7.22
N LEU A 112 8.40 3.50 -5.91
CA LEU A 112 9.10 4.31 -4.92
C LEU A 112 10.61 4.36 -5.17
N VAL A 113 11.24 3.20 -5.40
CA VAL A 113 12.70 3.10 -5.49
C VAL A 113 13.22 3.48 -6.87
N GLU A 114 12.60 2.97 -7.93
CA GLU A 114 13.11 3.10 -9.30
C GLU A 114 12.65 4.41 -9.95
N ASP A 115 11.36 4.75 -9.84
CA ASP A 115 10.81 5.93 -10.51
C ASP A 115 10.96 7.19 -9.64
N LYS A 116 10.61 7.08 -8.35
CA LYS A 116 10.61 8.24 -7.44
C LYS A 116 11.88 8.43 -6.64
N GLN A 117 12.74 7.42 -6.51
CA GLN A 117 13.94 7.48 -5.68
C GLN A 117 13.64 7.90 -4.22
N ILE A 118 12.55 7.37 -3.67
CA ILE A 118 12.09 7.58 -2.30
C ILE A 118 12.39 6.31 -1.50
N ALA A 119 13.02 6.45 -0.33
CA ALA A 119 13.33 5.32 0.54
C ALA A 119 12.03 4.72 1.13
N PRO A 120 11.71 3.43 0.88
CA PRO A 120 10.50 2.80 1.37
C PRO A 120 10.65 2.31 2.81
N HIS A 121 10.21 3.11 3.78
CA HIS A 121 10.11 2.70 5.18
C HIS A 121 8.78 1.98 5.44
N VAL A 122 8.53 0.91 4.67
CA VAL A 122 7.32 0.09 4.71
C VAL A 122 7.68 -1.39 4.83
N PRO A 123 6.87 -2.21 5.51
CA PRO A 123 7.09 -3.66 5.54
C PRO A 123 6.85 -4.27 4.16
N VAL A 124 7.75 -5.12 3.69
CA VAL A 124 7.54 -5.83 2.43
C VAL A 124 6.37 -6.81 2.55
N TRP A 125 5.43 -6.76 1.62
CA TRP A 125 4.36 -7.75 1.57
C TRP A 125 4.89 -9.06 0.98
N ASP A 126 5.37 -9.94 1.83
CA ASP A 126 5.71 -11.32 1.49
C ASP A 126 4.59 -12.25 1.94
N LYS A 127 4.18 -13.16 1.06
CA LYS A 127 3.33 -14.26 1.47
C LYS A 127 4.17 -15.17 2.35
N ALA A 128 3.82 -15.29 3.63
CA ALA A 128 4.42 -16.27 4.51
C ALA A 128 4.17 -17.67 3.92
N GLU A 129 5.23 -18.42 3.69
CA GLU A 129 5.10 -19.83 3.35
C GLU A 129 4.69 -20.58 4.61
N THR A 130 3.46 -21.10 4.60
CA THR A 130 2.79 -21.68 5.77
C THR A 130 3.19 -23.12 6.08
N ASN A 131 4.09 -23.71 5.32
CA ASN A 131 4.47 -25.12 5.48
C ASN A 131 5.89 -25.25 6.04
N ALA A 132 6.00 -25.41 7.36
CA ALA A 132 7.27 -25.60 8.08
C ALA A 132 8.08 -26.81 7.58
N ASN A 133 7.45 -27.78 6.92
CA ASN A 133 8.08 -29.00 6.41
C ASN A 133 8.49 -28.92 4.92
N ARG A 134 8.42 -27.74 4.30
CA ARG A 134 8.79 -27.56 2.90
C ARG A 134 9.79 -26.44 2.73
N PHE A 135 10.73 -26.63 1.80
CA PHE A 135 11.63 -25.55 1.43
C PHE A 135 10.86 -24.32 0.98
N SER A 136 11.18 -23.23 1.63
CA SER A 136 10.70 -21.89 1.32
C SER A 136 11.49 -21.31 0.13
N ARG A 137 11.10 -20.16 -0.36
CA ARG A 137 11.88 -19.43 -1.36
C ARG A 137 13.27 -19.03 -0.81
N TRP A 138 13.41 -18.83 0.47
CA TRP A 138 14.63 -18.36 1.13
C TRP A 138 15.72 -19.44 1.24
N ASP A 139 15.35 -20.70 1.05
CA ASP A 139 16.29 -21.84 0.98
C ASP A 139 17.01 -21.92 -0.37
N PHE A 140 16.63 -21.05 -1.33
CA PHE A 140 17.20 -20.99 -2.68
C PHE A 140 18.04 -19.73 -2.84
N THR A 141 19.28 -19.89 -3.27
CA THR A 141 20.21 -18.79 -3.47
C THR A 141 19.99 -18.13 -4.83
N TRP A 142 19.88 -16.79 -4.84
CA TRP A 142 19.79 -16.03 -6.07
C TRP A 142 21.21 -15.80 -6.65
N ASP A 143 21.42 -16.26 -7.88
CA ASP A 143 22.62 -16.05 -8.69
C ASP A 143 22.29 -14.95 -9.72
N ALA A 144 22.70 -13.71 -9.38
CA ALA A 144 22.37 -12.54 -10.20
C ALA A 144 23.13 -12.52 -11.53
N GLU A 145 24.39 -13.00 -11.55
CA GLU A 145 25.25 -13.00 -12.73
C GLU A 145 24.67 -13.89 -13.82
N ASN A 146 24.14 -15.06 -13.43
CA ASN A 146 23.58 -16.02 -14.37
C ASN A 146 22.05 -15.96 -14.45
N ASN A 147 21.41 -14.98 -13.82
CA ASN A 147 19.96 -14.80 -13.79
C ASN A 147 19.20 -16.11 -13.49
N ARG A 148 19.55 -16.76 -12.37
CA ARG A 148 19.00 -18.08 -11.97
C ARG A 148 18.94 -18.20 -10.44
N TYR A 149 18.17 -19.16 -9.97
CA TYR A 149 18.26 -19.63 -8.59
C TYR A 149 19.09 -20.93 -8.53
N LEU A 150 19.79 -21.12 -7.42
CA LEU A 150 20.40 -22.40 -7.05
C LEU A 150 19.55 -23.03 -5.92
N CYS A 151 19.17 -24.28 -6.09
CA CYS A 151 18.44 -25.01 -5.06
C CYS A 151 19.41 -25.52 -3.97
N PRO A 152 18.90 -25.98 -2.79
CA PRO A 152 19.74 -26.55 -1.73
C PRO A 152 20.63 -27.72 -2.17
N ALA A 153 20.25 -28.44 -3.24
CA ALA A 153 21.08 -29.48 -3.87
C ALA A 153 22.07 -28.93 -4.92
N GLY A 154 22.26 -27.60 -5.01
CA GLY A 154 23.19 -26.96 -5.96
C GLY A 154 22.73 -26.96 -7.41
N LYS A 155 21.50 -27.40 -7.73
CA LYS A 155 21.01 -27.44 -9.11
C LYS A 155 20.35 -26.13 -9.51
N PRO A 156 20.52 -25.68 -10.79
CA PRO A 156 20.00 -24.40 -11.24
C PRO A 156 18.50 -24.46 -11.55
N LEU A 157 17.78 -23.43 -11.16
CA LEU A 157 16.44 -23.10 -11.65
C LEU A 157 16.58 -21.98 -12.66
N GLN A 158 16.20 -22.25 -13.90
CA GLN A 158 16.36 -21.31 -15.02
C GLN A 158 15.03 -20.69 -15.43
N HIS A 159 15.10 -19.47 -15.92
CA HIS A 159 13.97 -18.72 -16.45
C HIS A 159 13.53 -19.25 -17.82
N LEU A 160 14.45 -19.27 -18.81
CA LEU A 160 14.22 -19.81 -20.14
C LEU A 160 15.09 -21.07 -20.31
N ARG A 161 14.44 -22.23 -20.53
CA ARG A 161 15.13 -23.53 -20.60
C ARG A 161 15.38 -23.99 -22.03
N ARG A 162 14.86 -23.27 -23.01
CA ARG A 162 15.00 -23.58 -24.44
C ARG A 162 14.91 -22.30 -25.25
N ASN A 163 15.54 -22.28 -26.41
CA ASN A 163 15.41 -21.20 -27.37
C ASN A 163 14.00 -21.24 -27.98
N PHE A 164 13.38 -20.09 -28.10
CA PHE A 164 12.10 -19.91 -28.77
C PHE A 164 12.35 -19.22 -30.11
N LYS A 165 11.58 -19.59 -31.16
CA LYS A 165 11.63 -18.92 -32.47
C LYS A 165 11.33 -17.41 -32.38
N LYS A 166 10.45 -17.00 -31.46
CA LYS A 166 10.20 -15.60 -31.11
C LYS A 166 10.75 -15.33 -29.71
N GLN A 167 11.50 -14.24 -29.60
CA GLN A 167 11.99 -13.78 -28.29
C GLN A 167 10.82 -13.54 -27.31
N ARG A 168 10.92 -14.10 -26.12
CA ARG A 168 9.94 -13.94 -25.06
C ARG A 168 10.59 -13.26 -23.87
N SER A 169 9.94 -12.24 -23.31
CA SER A 169 10.40 -11.61 -22.07
C SER A 169 10.35 -12.57 -20.88
N GLY A 170 9.45 -13.56 -20.94
CA GLY A 170 9.17 -14.48 -19.84
C GLY A 170 8.53 -13.82 -18.60
N VAL A 171 8.22 -12.53 -18.69
CA VAL A 171 7.49 -11.81 -17.67
C VAL A 171 6.00 -12.12 -17.81
N THR A 172 5.35 -12.45 -16.69
CA THR A 172 3.90 -12.69 -16.63
C THR A 172 3.14 -11.35 -16.57
N LYS A 173 1.82 -11.42 -16.72
CA LYS A 173 0.95 -10.24 -16.57
C LYS A 173 1.03 -9.60 -15.17
N GLU A 174 1.43 -10.40 -14.18
CA GLU A 174 1.60 -9.97 -12.78
C GLU A 174 3.02 -9.45 -12.50
N ASN A 175 3.79 -9.07 -13.53
CA ASN A 175 5.16 -8.59 -13.41
C ASN A 175 6.07 -9.56 -12.65
N THR A 176 5.94 -10.85 -12.94
CA THR A 176 6.77 -11.90 -12.34
C THR A 176 7.46 -12.76 -13.38
N ILE A 177 8.59 -13.33 -12.99
CA ILE A 177 9.39 -14.26 -13.78
C ILE A 177 9.38 -15.61 -13.04
N ASN A 178 9.19 -16.71 -13.80
CA ASN A 178 9.18 -18.05 -13.26
C ASN A 178 10.49 -18.78 -13.54
N TYR A 179 11.19 -19.15 -12.50
CA TYR A 179 12.41 -19.97 -12.55
C TYR A 179 12.05 -21.42 -12.20
N ARG A 180 12.50 -22.38 -13.01
CA ARG A 180 12.15 -23.79 -12.87
C ARG A 180 13.39 -24.69 -12.88
N ALA A 181 13.41 -25.65 -11.96
CA ALA A 181 14.40 -26.71 -11.94
C ALA A 181 14.19 -27.70 -13.12
N SER A 182 15.18 -28.50 -13.45
CA SER A 182 15.03 -29.62 -14.36
C SER A 182 14.17 -30.73 -13.73
N LYS A 183 13.29 -31.34 -14.51
CA LYS A 183 12.59 -32.54 -14.07
C LYS A 183 13.56 -33.65 -13.71
N HIS A 184 14.55 -33.89 -14.58
CA HIS A 184 15.58 -34.92 -14.35
C HIS A 184 16.34 -34.69 -13.04
N ASP A 185 16.72 -33.44 -12.74
CA ASP A 185 17.42 -33.12 -11.49
C ASP A 185 16.53 -33.31 -10.26
N CYS A 186 15.21 -33.06 -10.40
CA CYS A 186 14.26 -33.23 -9.29
C CYS A 186 13.85 -34.70 -9.07
N ASP A 187 13.79 -35.51 -10.13
CA ASP A 187 13.32 -36.91 -10.03
C ASP A 187 14.28 -37.79 -9.22
N VAL A 188 15.59 -37.50 -9.24
CA VAL A 188 16.63 -38.21 -8.52
C VAL A 188 17.08 -37.48 -7.23
N CYS A 189 16.38 -36.42 -6.85
CA CYS A 189 16.79 -35.54 -5.75
C CYS A 189 16.28 -36.06 -4.39
N GLU A 190 17.18 -36.26 -3.43
CA GLU A 190 16.87 -36.67 -2.06
C GLU A 190 15.90 -35.71 -1.37
N TYR A 191 15.99 -34.40 -1.69
CA TYR A 191 15.13 -33.36 -1.11
C TYR A 191 13.75 -33.26 -1.76
N LYS A 192 13.44 -34.05 -2.81
CA LYS A 192 12.14 -33.96 -3.51
C LYS A 192 10.94 -34.06 -2.56
N PRO A 193 10.90 -34.95 -1.56
CA PRO A 193 9.76 -35.06 -0.64
C PRO A 193 9.51 -33.76 0.15
N HIS A 194 10.55 -33.00 0.51
CA HIS A 194 10.45 -31.74 1.23
C HIS A 194 10.37 -30.52 0.30
N CYS A 195 10.86 -30.63 -0.93
CA CYS A 195 10.95 -29.53 -1.88
C CYS A 195 9.70 -29.40 -2.75
N CYS A 196 9.34 -30.47 -3.46
CA CYS A 196 8.26 -30.47 -4.46
C CYS A 196 7.60 -31.85 -4.62
N PRO A 197 7.01 -32.44 -3.55
CA PRO A 197 6.51 -33.82 -3.56
C PRO A 197 5.42 -34.05 -4.62
N ASN A 198 4.54 -33.09 -4.82
CA ASN A 198 3.34 -33.23 -5.65
C ASN A 198 3.48 -32.64 -7.07
N VAL A 199 4.68 -32.21 -7.45
CA VAL A 199 4.95 -31.61 -8.78
C VAL A 199 6.23 -32.17 -9.37
N ALA A 200 6.30 -32.17 -10.71
CA ALA A 200 7.44 -32.75 -11.40
C ALA A 200 8.76 -32.04 -11.10
N ASN A 201 8.73 -30.72 -10.89
CA ASN A 201 9.90 -29.92 -10.58
C ASN A 201 9.56 -28.67 -9.78
N ARG A 202 10.55 -28.17 -9.02
CA ARG A 202 10.39 -26.92 -8.26
C ARG A 202 10.29 -25.72 -9.20
N LYS A 203 9.37 -24.81 -8.86
CA LYS A 203 9.21 -23.50 -9.47
C LYS A 203 9.33 -22.42 -8.41
N ILE A 204 10.09 -21.37 -8.68
CA ILE A 204 10.16 -20.14 -7.91
C ILE A 204 9.71 -18.99 -8.79
N THR A 205 8.81 -18.19 -8.28
CA THR A 205 8.33 -16.96 -8.91
C THR A 205 9.06 -15.78 -8.30
N ARG A 206 9.71 -14.95 -9.11
CA ARG A 206 10.41 -13.73 -8.71
C ARG A 206 9.73 -12.52 -9.32
N SER A 207 9.49 -11.48 -8.54
CA SER A 207 9.00 -10.20 -9.06
C SER A 207 10.08 -9.53 -9.92
N VAL A 208 9.68 -8.78 -10.96
CA VAL A 208 10.60 -7.90 -11.69
C VAL A 208 11.15 -6.80 -10.79
N TYR A 209 10.39 -6.39 -9.78
CA TYR A 209 10.75 -5.39 -8.77
C TYR A 209 11.41 -5.99 -7.51
N GLU A 210 12.03 -7.17 -7.63
CA GLU A 210 12.61 -7.82 -6.45
C GLU A 210 13.78 -7.05 -5.86
N THR A 211 14.55 -6.35 -6.70
CA THR A 211 15.63 -5.46 -6.24
C THR A 211 15.10 -4.37 -5.33
N SER A 212 13.99 -3.73 -5.70
CA SER A 212 13.34 -2.70 -4.89
C SER A 212 12.78 -3.26 -3.58
N ARG A 213 12.29 -4.52 -3.59
CA ARG A 213 11.90 -5.24 -2.37
C ARG A 213 13.08 -5.55 -1.46
N ASP A 214 14.24 -5.88 -2.04
CA ASP A 214 15.47 -6.11 -1.26
C ASP A 214 15.99 -4.82 -0.62
N VAL A 215 15.85 -3.66 -1.30
CA VAL A 215 16.10 -2.34 -0.71
C VAL A 215 15.21 -2.11 0.52
N ALA A 216 13.90 -2.37 0.41
CA ALA A 216 12.98 -2.22 1.54
C ALA A 216 13.32 -3.18 2.70
N ARG A 217 13.71 -4.43 2.41
CA ARG A 217 14.17 -5.39 3.43
C ARG A 217 15.47 -4.95 4.11
N ALA A 218 16.39 -4.36 3.36
CA ALA A 218 17.63 -3.80 3.93
C ALA A 218 17.31 -2.62 4.85
N ILE A 219 16.48 -1.67 4.40
CA ILE A 219 16.02 -0.54 5.20
C ILE A 219 15.34 -1.02 6.49
N ALA A 220 14.52 -2.06 6.44
CA ALA A 220 13.81 -2.60 7.59
C ALA A 220 14.72 -3.06 8.76
N LYS A 221 16.02 -3.29 8.50
CA LYS A 221 17.01 -3.68 9.50
C LYS A 221 17.70 -2.48 10.16
N THR A 222 17.49 -1.25 9.65
CA THR A 222 18.20 -0.04 10.09
C THR A 222 17.58 0.60 11.35
N PRO A 223 18.34 1.39 12.10
CA PRO A 223 17.82 2.20 13.22
C PRO A 223 16.76 3.22 12.76
N GLU A 224 16.96 3.81 11.59
CA GLU A 224 16.07 4.82 10.98
C GLU A 224 14.69 4.22 10.71
N TYR A 225 14.61 2.97 10.29
CA TYR A 225 13.33 2.27 10.14
C TYR A 225 12.61 2.09 11.48
N ARG A 226 13.35 1.77 12.54
CA ARG A 226 12.78 1.67 13.90
C ARG A 226 12.21 2.99 14.36
N GLN A 227 12.89 4.10 14.05
CA GLN A 227 12.37 5.44 14.32
C GLN A 227 11.12 5.73 13.49
N SER A 228 11.12 5.44 12.21
CA SER A 228 9.97 5.61 11.33
C SER A 228 8.72 4.85 11.82
N ARG A 229 8.90 3.65 12.37
CA ARG A 229 7.79 2.93 13.01
C ARG A 229 7.20 3.65 14.23
N LYS A 230 8.04 4.35 15.01
CA LYS A 230 7.56 5.19 16.12
C LYS A 230 6.84 6.43 15.59
N ASP A 231 7.40 7.06 14.55
CA ASP A 231 6.84 8.26 13.95
C ASP A 231 5.48 8.02 13.31
N ARG A 232 5.23 6.82 12.76
CA ARG A 232 3.92 6.44 12.24
C ARG A 232 2.80 6.58 13.28
N LYS A 233 3.08 6.36 14.55
CA LYS A 233 2.09 6.55 15.63
C LYS A 233 1.59 8.00 15.73
N LYS A 234 2.40 8.98 15.30
CA LYS A 234 1.95 10.40 15.27
C LYS A 234 0.79 10.58 14.29
N VAL A 235 0.82 9.86 13.15
CA VAL A 235 -0.26 9.87 12.17
C VAL A 235 -1.52 9.21 12.73
N GLU A 236 -1.38 8.11 13.46
CA GLU A 236 -2.51 7.46 14.13
C GLU A 236 -3.19 8.39 15.15
N VAL A 237 -2.40 9.14 15.92
CA VAL A 237 -2.90 10.17 16.86
C VAL A 237 -3.60 11.30 16.12
N LEU A 238 -3.09 11.73 14.97
CA LEU A 238 -3.71 12.74 14.13
C LEU A 238 -5.10 12.28 13.66
N PHE A 239 -5.23 11.05 13.16
CA PHE A 239 -6.52 10.48 12.78
C PHE A 239 -7.49 10.35 13.95
N ALA A 240 -7.01 9.95 15.12
CA ALA A 240 -7.83 9.90 16.33
C ALA A 240 -8.36 11.29 16.71
N HIS A 241 -7.52 12.32 16.61
CA HIS A 241 -7.92 13.72 16.85
C HIS A 241 -9.00 14.17 15.86
N LEU A 242 -8.82 13.89 14.56
CA LEU A 242 -9.81 14.22 13.52
C LEU A 242 -11.16 13.56 13.82
N LYS A 243 -11.18 12.28 14.18
CA LYS A 243 -12.42 11.56 14.48
C LYS A 243 -13.09 12.00 15.79
N HIS A 244 -12.34 12.06 16.88
CA HIS A 244 -12.94 12.26 18.22
C HIS A 244 -13.11 13.71 18.58
N ILE A 245 -12.20 14.59 18.23
CA ILE A 245 -12.25 16.01 18.58
C ILE A 245 -12.96 16.83 17.49
N MET A 246 -12.61 16.60 16.24
CA MET A 246 -13.19 17.35 15.11
C MET A 246 -14.46 16.71 14.57
N LYS A 247 -14.88 15.56 15.13
CA LYS A 247 -16.13 14.86 14.77
C LYS A 247 -16.21 14.46 13.30
N LEU A 248 -15.06 14.11 12.68
CA LEU A 248 -14.97 13.55 11.35
C LEU A 248 -15.19 12.01 11.37
N ASP A 249 -16.10 11.55 12.19
CA ASP A 249 -16.51 10.16 12.30
C ASP A 249 -17.68 9.82 11.39
N ARG A 250 -18.44 10.84 10.97
CA ARG A 250 -19.57 10.73 10.05
C ARG A 250 -19.58 11.89 9.08
N LEU A 251 -19.56 11.58 7.78
CA LEU A 251 -19.68 12.58 6.72
C LEU A 251 -21.13 13.08 6.62
N ARG A 252 -21.29 14.34 6.30
CA ARG A 252 -22.58 15.06 6.14
C ARG A 252 -22.91 15.27 4.67
N LEU A 253 -21.87 15.45 3.85
CA LEU A 253 -22.00 15.59 2.41
C LEU A 253 -22.01 14.21 1.71
N ARG A 254 -22.56 14.14 0.52
CA ARG A 254 -22.66 12.93 -0.28
C ARG A 254 -21.71 12.95 -1.47
N GLY A 255 -21.41 11.77 -1.96
CA GLY A 255 -20.52 11.57 -3.10
C GLY A 255 -19.05 11.76 -2.75
N LEU A 256 -18.17 11.33 -3.66
CA LEU A 256 -16.74 11.38 -3.45
C LEU A 256 -16.23 12.83 -3.33
N ASN A 257 -16.81 13.77 -4.08
CA ASN A 257 -16.45 15.19 -4.01
C ASN A 257 -16.83 15.78 -2.64
N GLY A 258 -18.07 15.51 -2.18
CA GLY A 258 -18.51 15.97 -0.86
C GLY A 258 -17.66 15.41 0.28
N ALA A 259 -17.30 14.14 0.21
CA ALA A 259 -16.34 13.52 1.13
C ALA A 259 -14.99 14.24 1.09
N GLY A 260 -14.49 14.58 -0.10
CA GLY A 260 -13.26 15.32 -0.31
C GLY A 260 -13.27 16.70 0.33
N ASP A 261 -14.37 17.43 0.17
CA ASP A 261 -14.54 18.77 0.76
C ASP A 261 -14.48 18.71 2.30
N GLU A 262 -15.16 17.73 2.92
CA GLU A 262 -15.11 17.55 4.38
C GLU A 262 -13.71 17.13 4.86
N PHE A 263 -13.01 16.25 4.13
CA PHE A 263 -11.65 15.83 4.47
C PHE A 263 -10.65 16.99 4.35
N LEU A 264 -10.79 17.80 3.28
CA LEU A 264 -9.93 18.97 3.06
C LEU A 264 -10.17 20.04 4.13
N MET A 265 -11.43 20.30 4.48
CA MET A 265 -11.78 21.23 5.54
C MET A 265 -11.21 20.79 6.88
N ALA A 266 -11.33 19.51 7.21
CA ALA A 266 -10.77 18.96 8.45
C ALA A 266 -9.23 19.05 8.48
N ALA A 267 -8.56 18.79 7.35
CA ALA A 267 -7.12 18.97 7.23
C ALA A 267 -6.69 20.42 7.42
N THR A 268 -7.44 21.36 6.83
CA THR A 268 -7.19 22.80 6.96
C THR A 268 -7.28 23.24 8.43
N VAL A 269 -8.36 22.89 9.12
CA VAL A 269 -8.53 23.23 10.55
C VAL A 269 -7.43 22.58 11.41
N GLN A 270 -7.05 21.33 11.12
CA GLN A 270 -5.96 20.65 11.81
C GLN A 270 -4.62 21.39 11.63
N ASN A 271 -4.31 21.83 10.40
CA ASN A 271 -3.10 22.57 10.09
C ASN A 271 -3.09 23.95 10.73
N LEU A 272 -4.22 24.67 10.71
CA LEU A 272 -4.37 25.98 11.39
C LEU A 272 -4.16 25.85 12.90
N LYS A 273 -4.72 24.80 13.51
CA LYS A 273 -4.48 24.50 14.93
C LYS A 273 -3.01 24.26 15.24
N LYS A 274 -2.30 23.51 14.37
CA LYS A 274 -0.86 23.29 14.50
C LYS A 274 -0.07 24.59 14.38
N LEU A 275 -0.39 25.42 13.40
CA LEU A 275 0.23 26.72 13.21
C LEU A 275 0.04 27.62 14.44
N ALA A 276 -1.17 27.66 14.99
CA ALA A 276 -1.48 28.40 16.21
C ALA A 276 -0.65 27.91 17.42
N GLN A 277 -0.55 26.60 17.61
CA GLN A 277 0.28 26.00 18.67
C GLN A 277 1.77 26.32 18.55
N GLN A 278 2.30 26.39 17.34
CA GLN A 278 3.71 26.73 17.10
C GLN A 278 4.02 28.21 17.34
N ARG A 279 3.05 29.10 17.10
CA ARG A 279 3.23 30.56 17.24
C ARG A 279 2.81 31.07 18.62
N TYR A 280 1.88 30.41 19.30
CA TYR A 280 1.40 30.79 20.62
C TYR A 280 2.34 30.23 21.68
N LYS A 281 3.12 31.11 22.30
CA LYS A 281 3.76 30.83 23.59
C LYS A 281 2.76 31.28 24.67
N PRO A 282 2.18 30.37 25.49
CA PRO A 282 1.33 30.79 26.59
C PRO A 282 2.16 31.71 27.49
N PRO A 283 1.55 32.77 28.06
CA PRO A 283 2.23 33.59 29.04
C PRO A 283 2.69 32.70 30.20
N ASP A 284 3.89 32.96 30.68
CA ASP A 284 4.48 32.23 31.79
C ASP A 284 3.70 32.67 33.06
N TYR A 285 2.64 31.93 33.40
CA TYR A 285 1.96 32.08 34.69
C TYR A 285 2.81 31.38 35.75
N SER A 286 3.97 31.95 36.06
CA SER A 286 4.65 31.65 37.29
C SER A 286 3.71 32.13 38.41
N ILE A 287 3.01 31.19 39.04
CA ILE A 287 2.21 31.46 40.23
C ILE A 287 3.19 31.96 41.27
N VAL A 288 3.20 33.27 41.48
CA VAL A 288 3.82 33.86 42.68
C VAL A 288 3.01 33.32 43.85
N ALA A 289 3.55 32.31 44.52
CA ALA A 289 2.95 31.86 45.78
C ALA A 289 2.89 33.08 46.72
N PRO A 290 1.75 33.37 47.30
CA PRO A 290 1.68 34.43 48.32
C PRO A 290 2.56 34.02 49.50
N ALA A 291 3.38 34.99 49.98
CA ALA A 291 4.25 34.85 51.12
C ALA A 291 3.47 34.60 52.41
#